data_d1414e62e407a1abbf096aca33e2e154
#
_entry.id   d1414e62e407a1abbf096aca33e2e154
#
_cell.length_a   1.000
_cell.length_b   1.000
_cell.length_c   1.000
_cell.angle_alpha   90.00
_cell.angle_beta   90.00
_cell.angle_gamma   90.00
#
_symmetry.space_group_name_H-M   'P 1'
#
loop_
_entity.id
_entity.type
_entity.pdbx_description
1 polymer ?
#
loop_
_entity_poly.entity_id
_entity_poly.type
_entity_poly.pdbx_seq_one_letter_code
_entity_poly.pdbx_strand_id
1 'polypeptide(L)'
;EQTSFEKEMNKISWLLIRLMLVLVPVVFLINGLTDGDWLEAGVFALSVAVGLTPEMLPMIITASLAKGAVIMAKEKVIIKKLNAIQDLGAIDILCTDKTGTLTQDEIILEYPLDIHANLDLGVLKIAYLNSYFQTGLKNLLDRAIITRTEKEAVEHEGLQNLATRYQKIDELPFDFERRRMSVIVKEDDEAVLVTKGALEEMLSISTHVKDGDEIHPITDEIRETILEAVSGLNEQGLR
;
A
#
# COMPACT_ATOMS: atom_id res chain seq x y z
N GLU A 1 -2.63 2.02 24.63
CA GLU A 1 -1.47 2.47 25.44
C GLU A 1 -1.32 3.98 25.28
N GLN A 2 -1.02 4.66 26.41
CA GLN A 2 -0.78 6.09 26.39
C GLN A 2 0.60 6.37 25.80
N THR A 3 0.68 7.39 24.95
CA THR A 3 1.93 7.83 24.35
C THR A 3 2.85 8.49 25.38
N SER A 4 4.15 8.57 25.10
CA SER A 4 5.11 9.27 25.97
C SER A 4 4.69 10.72 26.21
N PHE A 5 4.17 11.37 25.19
CA PHE A 5 3.65 12.73 25.27
C PHE A 5 2.42 12.85 26.18
N GLU A 6 1.44 11.95 26.08
CA GLU A 6 0.27 11.96 26.96
C GLU A 6 0.67 11.77 28.43
N LYS A 7 1.68 10.93 28.70
CA LYS A 7 2.23 10.73 30.06
C LYS A 7 2.87 12.00 30.62
N GLU A 8 3.65 12.69 29.81
CA GLU A 8 4.29 13.96 30.23
C GLU A 8 3.25 15.06 30.43
N MET A 9 2.23 15.15 29.58
CA MET A 9 1.11 16.09 29.76
C MET A 9 0.33 15.83 31.03
N ASN A 10 0.08 14.58 31.35
CA ASN A 10 -0.58 14.20 32.61
C ASN A 10 0.27 14.59 33.83
N LYS A 11 1.60 14.46 33.78
CA LYS A 11 2.48 14.91 34.85
C LYS A 11 2.40 16.42 35.10
N ILE A 12 2.41 17.22 34.01
CA ILE A 12 2.27 18.67 34.08
C ILE A 12 0.91 19.05 34.67
N SER A 13 -0.16 18.43 34.21
CA SER A 13 -1.53 18.67 34.74
C SER A 13 -1.61 18.35 36.22
N TRP A 14 -1.05 17.24 36.67
CA TRP A 14 -0.98 16.88 38.10
C TRP A 14 -0.14 17.86 38.95
N LEU A 15 0.96 18.36 38.38
CA LEU A 15 1.79 19.37 39.03
C LEU A 15 0.97 20.64 39.27
N LEU A 16 0.25 21.13 38.27
CA LEU A 16 -0.58 22.32 38.38
C LEU A 16 -1.75 22.14 39.35
N ILE A 17 -2.40 20.97 39.35
CA ILE A 17 -3.45 20.64 40.32
C ILE A 17 -2.90 20.67 41.74
N ARG A 18 -1.70 20.09 42.01
CA ARG A 18 -1.04 20.14 43.33
C ARG A 18 -0.72 21.56 43.74
N LEU A 19 -0.22 22.37 42.81
CA LEU A 19 0.08 23.78 43.09
C LEU A 19 -1.18 24.54 43.45
N MET A 20 -2.29 24.33 42.73
CA MET A 20 -3.58 24.92 43.02
C MET A 20 -4.12 24.50 44.39
N LEU A 21 -4.03 23.22 44.74
CA LEU A 21 -4.46 22.68 46.03
C LEU A 21 -3.71 23.30 47.22
N VAL A 22 -2.49 23.83 47.02
CA VAL A 22 -1.71 24.54 48.05
C VAL A 22 -2.02 26.04 48.04
N LEU A 23 -2.00 26.66 46.83
CA LEU A 23 -2.12 28.12 46.74
C LEU A 23 -3.51 28.62 47.08
N VAL A 24 -4.59 27.93 46.65
CA VAL A 24 -5.98 28.37 46.86
C VAL A 24 -6.32 28.42 48.33
N PRO A 25 -6.08 27.40 49.17
CA PRO A 25 -6.30 27.50 50.62
C PRO A 25 -5.43 28.56 51.28
N VAL A 26 -4.18 28.77 50.87
CA VAL A 26 -3.28 29.81 51.42
C VAL A 26 -3.89 31.20 51.14
N VAL A 27 -4.29 31.45 49.88
CA VAL A 27 -4.93 32.73 49.49
C VAL A 27 -6.25 32.94 50.25
N PHE A 28 -7.06 31.90 50.40
CA PHE A 28 -8.30 31.95 51.15
C PHE A 28 -8.05 32.34 52.63
N LEU A 29 -7.10 31.70 53.27
CA LEU A 29 -6.76 31.97 54.68
C LEU A 29 -6.17 33.39 54.88
N ILE A 30 -5.28 33.81 53.99
CA ILE A 30 -4.68 35.14 54.08
C ILE A 30 -5.78 36.22 53.98
N ASN A 31 -6.61 36.17 52.94
CA ASN A 31 -7.67 37.16 52.74
C ASN A 31 -8.73 37.11 53.86
N GLY A 32 -9.16 35.91 54.28
CA GLY A 32 -10.12 35.78 55.37
C GLY A 32 -9.63 36.30 56.70
N LEU A 33 -8.36 36.16 57.00
CA LEU A 33 -7.71 36.68 58.22
C LEU A 33 -7.42 38.18 58.13
N THR A 34 -7.16 38.70 56.93
CA THR A 34 -6.79 40.13 56.77
C THR A 34 -8.04 41.02 56.69
N ASP A 35 -9.02 40.62 55.92
CA ASP A 35 -10.21 41.46 55.66
C ASP A 35 -11.45 41.10 56.54
N GLY A 36 -11.40 39.93 57.20
CA GLY A 36 -12.44 39.45 58.08
C GLY A 36 -13.73 38.98 57.39
N ASP A 37 -13.84 39.11 56.08
CA ASP A 37 -14.96 38.63 55.27
C ASP A 37 -14.59 37.32 54.58
N TRP A 38 -15.07 36.21 55.17
CA TRP A 38 -14.79 34.87 54.67
C TRP A 38 -15.55 34.56 53.37
N LEU A 39 -16.65 35.26 53.09
CA LEU A 39 -17.42 35.04 51.85
C LEU A 39 -16.65 35.65 50.66
N GLU A 40 -16.19 36.90 50.86
CA GLU A 40 -15.41 37.59 49.84
C GLU A 40 -14.06 36.88 49.61
N ALA A 41 -13.38 36.46 50.66
CA ALA A 41 -12.16 35.63 50.58
C ALA A 41 -12.43 34.32 49.79
N GLY A 42 -13.55 33.69 50.00
CA GLY A 42 -13.94 32.47 49.27
C GLY A 42 -14.16 32.71 47.77
N VAL A 43 -14.86 33.77 47.39
CA VAL A 43 -15.06 34.15 45.97
C VAL A 43 -13.72 34.49 45.30
N PHE A 44 -12.85 35.23 46.03
CA PHE A 44 -11.54 35.55 45.50
C PHE A 44 -10.68 34.31 45.31
N ALA A 45 -10.61 33.40 46.28
CA ALA A 45 -9.85 32.14 46.21
C ALA A 45 -10.37 31.26 45.06
N LEU A 46 -11.73 31.22 44.85
CA LEU A 46 -12.34 30.52 43.70
C LEU A 46 -11.90 31.14 42.36
N SER A 47 -11.86 32.47 42.29
CA SER A 47 -11.38 33.17 41.09
C SER A 47 -9.94 32.87 40.78
N VAL A 48 -9.09 32.79 41.79
CA VAL A 48 -7.68 32.37 41.67
C VAL A 48 -7.58 30.91 41.21
N ALA A 49 -8.41 30.01 41.73
CA ALA A 49 -8.46 28.60 41.31
C ALA A 49 -8.81 28.48 39.84
N VAL A 50 -9.81 29.19 39.35
CA VAL A 50 -10.18 29.20 37.93
C VAL A 50 -9.06 29.76 37.06
N GLY A 51 -8.43 30.88 37.49
CA GLY A 51 -7.33 31.52 36.77
C GLY A 51 -6.04 30.67 36.68
N LEU A 52 -5.83 29.77 37.63
CA LEU A 52 -4.70 28.83 37.64
C LEU A 52 -4.97 27.56 36.81
N THR A 53 -6.19 27.35 36.36
CA THR A 53 -6.53 26.19 35.54
C THR A 53 -5.92 26.34 34.14
N PRO A 54 -5.10 25.41 33.67
CA PRO A 54 -4.39 25.54 32.39
C PRO A 54 -5.32 25.24 31.21
N GLU A 55 -6.39 26.00 31.02
CA GLU A 55 -7.37 25.78 29.95
C GLU A 55 -6.79 25.97 28.54
N MET A 56 -5.80 26.85 28.43
CA MET A 56 -5.18 27.18 27.13
C MET A 56 -4.20 26.11 26.63
N LEU A 57 -3.68 25.23 27.49
CA LEU A 57 -2.64 24.27 27.14
C LEU A 57 -3.12 23.23 26.10
N PRO A 58 -4.27 22.55 26.27
CA PRO A 58 -4.79 21.64 25.26
C PRO A 58 -5.07 22.32 23.91
N MET A 59 -5.53 23.58 23.94
CA MET A 59 -5.80 24.35 22.74
C MET A 59 -4.51 24.67 21.96
N ILE A 60 -3.44 25.11 22.65
CA ILE A 60 -2.15 25.40 22.02
C ILE A 60 -1.56 24.13 21.40
N ILE A 61 -1.63 23.02 22.10
CA ILE A 61 -1.15 21.73 21.61
C ILE A 61 -1.90 21.30 20.36
N THR A 62 -3.24 21.32 20.41
CA THR A 62 -4.08 20.95 19.27
C THR A 62 -3.83 21.84 18.06
N ALA A 63 -3.68 23.15 18.26
CA ALA A 63 -3.36 24.09 17.19
C ALA A 63 -1.96 23.81 16.57
N SER A 64 -0.98 23.49 17.41
CA SER A 64 0.37 23.14 16.95
C SER A 64 0.39 21.83 16.17
N LEU A 65 -0.32 20.81 16.64
CA LEU A 65 -0.46 19.53 15.93
C LEU A 65 -1.20 19.69 14.61
N ALA A 66 -2.28 20.48 14.59
CA ALA A 66 -3.03 20.78 13.36
C ALA A 66 -2.14 21.49 12.32
N LYS A 67 -1.33 22.47 12.77
CA LYS A 67 -0.35 23.14 11.89
C LYS A 67 0.69 22.15 11.38
N GLY A 68 1.20 21.25 12.21
CA GLY A 68 2.13 20.18 11.81
C GLY A 68 1.51 19.27 10.77
N ALA A 69 0.26 18.83 10.95
CA ALA A 69 -0.46 18.00 10.01
C ALA A 69 -0.64 18.68 8.63
N VAL A 70 -0.92 20.00 8.62
CA VAL A 70 -1.02 20.78 7.37
C VAL A 70 0.32 20.84 6.63
N ILE A 71 1.43 21.01 7.36
CA ILE A 71 2.78 21.01 6.76
C ILE A 71 3.08 19.62 6.16
N MET A 72 2.82 18.54 6.90
CA MET A 72 3.04 17.18 6.41
C MET A 72 2.14 16.82 5.22
N ALA A 73 0.92 17.33 5.19
CA ALA A 73 0.02 17.15 4.05
C ALA A 73 0.56 17.77 2.75
N LYS A 74 1.30 18.88 2.83
CA LYS A 74 2.00 19.47 1.67
C LYS A 74 3.11 18.55 1.14
N GLU A 75 3.72 17.78 2.02
CA GLU A 75 4.72 16.74 1.69
C GLU A 75 4.05 15.40 1.34
N LYS A 76 2.74 15.40 1.03
CA LYS A 76 1.94 14.23 0.63
C LYS A 76 1.80 13.15 1.73
N VAL A 77 1.98 13.52 3.00
CA VAL A 77 1.78 12.64 4.15
C VAL A 77 0.41 12.89 4.77
N ILE A 78 -0.43 11.87 4.86
CA ILE A 78 -1.76 11.95 5.47
C ILE A 78 -1.70 11.41 6.90
N ILE A 79 -1.93 12.29 7.87
CA ILE A 79 -1.98 11.93 9.28
C ILE A 79 -3.38 11.47 9.65
N LYS A 80 -3.50 10.22 10.09
CA LYS A 80 -4.78 9.65 10.55
C LYS A 80 -5.10 9.98 12.02
N LYS A 81 -4.07 10.20 12.85
CA LYS A 81 -4.20 10.57 14.27
C LYS A 81 -3.20 11.68 14.57
N LEU A 82 -3.69 12.84 15.02
CA LEU A 82 -2.85 14.03 15.28
C LEU A 82 -1.75 13.76 16.31
N ASN A 83 -2.04 13.01 17.36
CA ASN A 83 -1.07 12.67 18.41
C ASN A 83 0.12 11.86 17.87
N ALA A 84 -0.05 11.11 16.78
CA ALA A 84 1.02 10.32 16.17
C ALA A 84 2.16 11.18 15.59
N ILE A 85 1.92 12.47 15.33
CA ILE A 85 2.97 13.39 14.82
C ILE A 85 4.13 13.48 15.82
N GLN A 86 3.82 13.51 17.11
CA GLN A 86 4.85 13.64 18.15
C GLN A 86 5.58 12.32 18.41
N ASP A 87 4.85 11.20 18.34
CA ASP A 87 5.45 9.88 18.47
C ASP A 87 6.43 9.63 17.31
N LEU A 88 6.12 10.08 16.11
CA LEU A 88 6.99 9.92 14.93
C LEU A 88 8.36 10.57 15.12
N GLY A 89 8.43 11.71 15.84
CA GLY A 89 9.68 12.40 16.15
C GLY A 89 10.52 11.75 17.26
N ALA A 90 9.97 10.78 17.98
CA ALA A 90 10.60 10.13 19.14
C ALA A 90 10.86 8.62 18.93
N ILE A 91 10.63 8.10 17.72
CA ILE A 91 10.88 6.68 17.43
C ILE A 91 12.37 6.42 17.18
N ASP A 92 12.87 5.34 17.74
CA ASP A 92 14.24 4.83 17.51
C ASP A 92 14.24 3.70 16.47
N ILE A 93 13.11 3.01 16.31
CA ILE A 93 12.97 1.86 15.42
C ILE A 93 11.72 2.04 14.55
N LEU A 94 11.91 2.06 13.24
CA LEU A 94 10.85 2.09 12.25
C LEU A 94 10.70 0.72 11.59
N CYS A 95 9.57 0.06 11.83
CA CYS A 95 9.18 -1.15 11.10
C CYS A 95 8.26 -0.76 9.95
N THR A 96 8.68 -1.06 8.74
CA THR A 96 7.90 -0.75 7.53
C THR A 96 7.78 -1.98 6.64
N ASP A 97 6.70 -2.05 5.87
CA ASP A 97 6.57 -3.03 4.82
C ASP A 97 7.49 -2.64 3.63
N LYS A 98 7.98 -3.65 2.90
CA LYS A 98 8.83 -3.42 1.73
C LYS A 98 7.98 -3.03 0.53
N THR A 99 6.98 -3.85 0.20
CA THR A 99 6.25 -3.75 -1.07
C THR A 99 5.18 -2.68 -1.02
N GLY A 100 5.23 -1.71 -1.94
CA GLY A 100 4.31 -0.58 -1.99
C GLY A 100 4.54 0.50 -0.93
N THR A 101 5.60 0.37 -0.11
CA THR A 101 5.99 1.35 0.90
C THR A 101 7.41 1.87 0.67
N LEU A 102 8.39 0.97 0.57
CA LEU A 102 9.79 1.33 0.24
C LEU A 102 10.10 1.17 -1.24
N THR A 103 9.32 0.38 -1.96
CA THR A 103 9.43 0.19 -3.40
C THR A 103 8.35 0.98 -4.11
N GLN A 104 8.63 1.39 -5.35
CA GLN A 104 7.61 1.93 -6.23
C GLN A 104 6.57 0.84 -6.52
N ASP A 105 5.28 1.21 -6.50
CA ASP A 105 4.18 0.32 -6.89
C ASP A 105 4.15 0.14 -8.42
N GLU A 106 5.31 -0.23 -8.99
CA GLU A 106 5.49 -0.45 -10.41
C GLU A 106 6.11 -1.82 -10.63
N ILE A 107 5.42 -2.66 -11.38
CA ILE A 107 5.94 -3.92 -11.89
C ILE A 107 6.37 -3.66 -13.33
N ILE A 108 7.58 -4.08 -13.68
CA ILE A 108 8.10 -4.00 -15.03
C ILE A 108 8.19 -5.42 -15.58
N LEU A 109 7.65 -5.65 -16.77
CA LEU A 109 7.89 -6.88 -17.53
C LEU A 109 9.25 -6.78 -18.17
N GLU A 110 10.23 -7.51 -17.61
CA GLU A 110 11.61 -7.47 -18.10
C GLU A 110 11.76 -8.30 -19.38
N TYR A 111 11.37 -9.57 -19.34
CA TYR A 111 11.55 -10.50 -20.45
C TYR A 111 10.29 -11.33 -20.71
N PRO A 112 9.72 -11.28 -21.93
CA PRO A 112 8.82 -12.31 -22.42
C PRO A 112 9.67 -13.49 -22.93
N LEU A 113 9.59 -14.63 -22.25
CA LEU A 113 10.47 -15.77 -22.51
C LEU A 113 9.70 -16.99 -22.98
N ASP A 114 10.30 -17.74 -23.91
CA ASP A 114 9.88 -19.08 -24.28
C ASP A 114 10.29 -20.12 -23.22
N ILE A 115 10.08 -21.40 -23.51
CA ILE A 115 10.41 -22.52 -22.63
C ILE A 115 11.91 -22.73 -22.43
N HIS A 116 12.75 -22.16 -23.29
CA HIS A 116 14.24 -22.21 -23.24
C HIS A 116 14.84 -20.91 -22.67
N ALA A 117 14.01 -20.03 -22.09
CA ALA A 117 14.40 -18.71 -21.61
C ALA A 117 14.95 -17.77 -22.71
N ASN A 118 14.56 -17.95 -23.96
CA ASN A 118 14.84 -17.01 -25.03
C ASN A 118 13.69 -15.99 -25.16
N LEU A 119 14.01 -14.79 -25.65
CA LEU A 119 13.01 -13.75 -25.90
C LEU A 119 12.03 -14.19 -26.99
N ASP A 120 10.73 -14.17 -26.68
CA ASP A 120 9.64 -14.51 -27.61
C ASP A 120 8.49 -13.50 -27.55
N LEU A 121 8.32 -12.75 -28.61
CA LEU A 121 7.23 -11.79 -28.77
C LEU A 121 5.85 -12.45 -28.95
N GLY A 122 5.81 -13.73 -29.34
CA GLY A 122 4.58 -14.52 -29.40
C GLY A 122 4.00 -14.72 -27.99
N VAL A 123 4.84 -14.97 -27.02
CA VAL A 123 4.43 -15.04 -25.58
C VAL A 123 3.89 -13.68 -25.11
N LEU A 124 4.56 -12.58 -25.49
CA LEU A 124 4.10 -11.24 -25.17
C LEU A 124 2.73 -10.93 -25.77
N LYS A 125 2.50 -11.33 -27.03
CA LYS A 125 1.19 -11.19 -27.70
C LYS A 125 0.08 -11.90 -26.93
N ILE A 126 0.29 -13.16 -26.57
CA ILE A 126 -0.70 -13.96 -25.83
C ILE A 126 -0.94 -13.39 -24.44
N ALA A 127 0.12 -12.98 -23.72
CA ALA A 127 0.00 -12.31 -22.41
C ALA A 127 -0.80 -11.01 -22.50
N TYR A 128 -0.58 -10.22 -23.56
CA TYR A 128 -1.35 -9.01 -23.83
C TYR A 128 -2.84 -9.31 -24.01
N LEU A 129 -3.19 -10.28 -24.84
CA LEU A 129 -4.59 -10.64 -25.08
C LEU A 129 -5.33 -10.97 -23.79
N ASN A 130 -4.72 -11.76 -22.90
CA ASN A 130 -5.31 -12.07 -21.61
C ASN A 130 -5.44 -10.81 -20.73
N SER A 131 -4.38 -10.01 -20.61
CA SER A 131 -4.35 -8.84 -19.72
C SER A 131 -5.23 -7.68 -20.22
N TYR A 132 -5.38 -7.52 -21.53
CA TYR A 132 -6.18 -6.46 -22.14
C TYR A 132 -7.67 -6.76 -22.09
N PHE A 133 -8.09 -7.98 -22.45
CA PHE A 133 -9.49 -8.34 -22.60
C PHE A 133 -10.17 -8.82 -21.31
N GLN A 134 -9.43 -9.08 -20.24
CA GLN A 134 -10.05 -9.35 -18.94
C GLN A 134 -10.88 -8.15 -18.45
N THR A 135 -12.04 -8.42 -17.82
CA THR A 135 -12.84 -7.43 -17.13
C THR A 135 -12.43 -7.32 -15.65
N GLY A 136 -12.59 -6.15 -15.07
CA GLY A 136 -12.23 -5.87 -13.68
C GLY A 136 -11.02 -4.95 -13.53
N LEU A 137 -10.53 -4.85 -12.30
CA LEU A 137 -9.35 -4.02 -12.02
C LEU A 137 -8.09 -4.70 -12.54
N LYS A 138 -7.48 -4.07 -13.54
CA LYS A 138 -6.15 -4.49 -14.03
C LYS A 138 -5.14 -4.31 -12.91
N ASN A 139 -4.51 -5.40 -12.52
CA ASN A 139 -3.45 -5.38 -11.52
C ASN A 139 -2.14 -4.80 -12.11
N LEU A 140 -1.12 -4.65 -11.28
CA LEU A 140 0.16 -4.08 -11.71
C LEU A 140 0.85 -4.93 -12.79
N LEU A 141 0.72 -6.25 -12.72
CA LEU A 141 1.27 -7.17 -13.73
C LEU A 141 0.59 -6.97 -15.09
N ASP A 142 -0.75 -6.84 -15.11
CA ASP A 142 -1.50 -6.60 -16.35
C ASP A 142 -1.08 -5.28 -17.00
N ARG A 143 -0.90 -4.23 -16.19
CA ARG A 143 -0.41 -2.94 -16.69
C ARG A 143 0.99 -3.04 -17.26
N ALA A 144 1.89 -3.76 -16.59
CA ALA A 144 3.25 -3.98 -17.06
C ALA A 144 3.27 -4.68 -18.43
N ILE A 145 2.45 -5.73 -18.61
CA ILE A 145 2.32 -6.47 -19.86
C ILE A 145 1.79 -5.55 -20.97
N ILE A 146 0.73 -4.81 -20.71
CA ILE A 146 0.12 -3.90 -21.68
C ILE A 146 1.14 -2.83 -22.10
N THR A 147 1.75 -2.15 -21.14
CA THR A 147 2.74 -1.08 -21.40
C THR A 147 3.95 -1.60 -22.19
N ARG A 148 4.45 -2.80 -21.84
CA ARG A 148 5.57 -3.41 -22.58
C ARG A 148 5.16 -3.74 -24.01
N THR A 149 3.99 -4.32 -24.22
CA THR A 149 3.50 -4.66 -25.56
C THR A 149 3.31 -3.44 -26.44
N GLU A 150 2.72 -2.37 -25.90
CA GLU A 150 2.52 -1.11 -26.63
C GLU A 150 3.86 -0.47 -27.04
N LYS A 151 4.90 -0.60 -26.21
CA LYS A 151 6.24 -0.14 -26.53
C LYS A 151 6.87 -0.96 -27.67
N GLU A 152 6.79 -2.28 -27.57
CA GLU A 152 7.33 -3.18 -28.60
C GLU A 152 6.55 -3.12 -29.93
N ALA A 153 5.25 -2.77 -29.88
CA ALA A 153 4.42 -2.63 -31.08
C ALA A 153 4.87 -1.52 -32.02
N VAL A 154 5.73 -0.59 -31.56
CA VAL A 154 6.30 0.47 -32.42
C VAL A 154 7.24 -0.13 -33.46
N GLU A 155 8.00 -1.18 -33.09
CA GLU A 155 9.04 -1.80 -33.92
C GLU A 155 8.59 -3.13 -34.54
N HIS A 156 7.55 -3.76 -33.97
CA HIS A 156 7.08 -5.11 -34.35
C HIS A 156 5.63 -5.11 -34.85
N GLU A 157 5.42 -5.28 -36.14
CA GLU A 157 4.09 -5.30 -36.77
C GLU A 157 3.15 -6.37 -36.17
N GLY A 158 3.69 -7.52 -35.76
CA GLY A 158 2.94 -8.61 -35.15
C GLY A 158 2.23 -8.24 -33.84
N LEU A 159 2.67 -7.18 -33.16
CA LEU A 159 2.09 -6.66 -31.91
C LEU A 159 1.17 -5.45 -32.13
N GLN A 160 1.10 -4.93 -33.36
CA GLN A 160 0.27 -3.76 -33.66
C GLN A 160 -1.22 -4.11 -33.73
N ASN A 161 -2.04 -3.16 -33.28
CA ASN A 161 -3.49 -3.22 -33.42
C ASN A 161 -4.16 -4.46 -32.81
N LEU A 162 -3.54 -5.12 -31.83
CA LEU A 162 -4.08 -6.32 -31.19
C LEU A 162 -5.46 -6.09 -30.58
N ALA A 163 -5.70 -4.93 -29.99
CA ALA A 163 -6.99 -4.56 -29.38
C ALA A 163 -8.13 -4.48 -30.40
N THR A 164 -7.86 -4.20 -31.68
CA THR A 164 -8.84 -4.07 -32.76
C THR A 164 -8.91 -5.32 -33.63
N ARG A 165 -7.82 -6.10 -33.70
CA ARG A 165 -7.77 -7.37 -34.46
C ARG A 165 -8.53 -8.48 -33.74
N TYR A 166 -8.48 -8.48 -32.42
CA TYR A 166 -9.13 -9.50 -31.60
C TYR A 166 -10.44 -8.98 -31.00
N GLN A 167 -11.43 -9.85 -30.91
CA GLN A 167 -12.70 -9.58 -30.24
C GLN A 167 -12.84 -10.53 -29.05
N LYS A 168 -13.17 -9.99 -27.89
CA LYS A 168 -13.51 -10.80 -26.73
C LYS A 168 -14.84 -11.50 -26.94
N ILE A 169 -14.89 -12.80 -26.68
CA ILE A 169 -16.10 -13.62 -26.68
C ILE A 169 -16.60 -13.80 -25.25
N ASP A 170 -15.73 -14.28 -24.36
CA ASP A 170 -16.09 -14.63 -22.98
C ASP A 170 -14.84 -14.59 -22.07
N GLU A 171 -15.04 -14.75 -20.77
CA GLU A 171 -13.96 -14.89 -19.80
C GLU A 171 -14.34 -15.81 -18.65
N LEU A 172 -13.32 -16.43 -18.09
CA LEU A 172 -13.37 -17.13 -16.81
C LEU A 172 -12.51 -16.30 -15.82
N PRO A 173 -13.16 -15.56 -14.91
CA PRO A 173 -12.44 -14.70 -13.96
C PRO A 173 -11.45 -15.49 -13.11
N PHE A 174 -10.53 -14.76 -12.44
CA PHE A 174 -9.57 -15.38 -11.54
C PHE A 174 -10.29 -16.11 -10.41
N ASP A 175 -9.86 -17.34 -10.17
CA ASP A 175 -10.36 -18.21 -9.14
C ASP A 175 -9.20 -18.65 -8.24
N PHE A 176 -9.37 -18.46 -6.93
CA PHE A 176 -8.33 -18.78 -5.94
C PHE A 176 -8.05 -20.27 -5.79
N GLU A 177 -9.02 -21.14 -6.08
CA GLU A 177 -8.81 -22.59 -6.09
C GLU A 177 -8.02 -23.03 -7.31
N ARG A 178 -8.38 -22.49 -8.48
CA ARG A 178 -7.73 -22.81 -9.75
C ARG A 178 -6.45 -22.00 -9.99
N ARG A 179 -6.19 -20.93 -9.26
CA ARG A 179 -5.04 -20.00 -9.39
C ARG A 179 -4.74 -19.55 -10.81
N ARG A 180 -5.77 -19.44 -11.64
CA ARG A 180 -5.69 -19.05 -13.05
C ARG A 180 -6.91 -18.29 -13.50
N MET A 181 -6.73 -17.54 -14.58
CA MET A 181 -7.82 -16.85 -15.25
C MET A 181 -7.69 -17.04 -16.75
N SER A 182 -8.81 -16.98 -17.46
CA SER A 182 -8.85 -17.20 -18.90
C SER A 182 -9.71 -16.16 -19.58
N VAL A 183 -9.36 -15.81 -20.81
CA VAL A 183 -10.21 -15.05 -21.73
C VAL A 183 -10.36 -15.82 -23.04
N ILE A 184 -11.52 -15.75 -23.65
CA ILE A 184 -11.77 -16.28 -24.98
C ILE A 184 -11.79 -15.09 -25.93
N VAL A 185 -10.85 -15.10 -26.86
CA VAL A 185 -10.72 -14.07 -27.89
C VAL A 185 -10.86 -14.71 -29.27
N LYS A 186 -11.35 -13.93 -30.22
CA LYS A 186 -11.54 -14.37 -31.61
C LYS A 186 -10.80 -13.42 -32.55
N GLU A 187 -10.06 -13.96 -33.49
CA GLU A 187 -9.51 -13.28 -34.66
C GLU A 187 -10.11 -13.97 -35.90
N ASP A 188 -10.79 -13.24 -36.75
CA ASP A 188 -11.56 -13.77 -37.88
C ASP A 188 -12.55 -14.87 -37.44
N ASP A 189 -12.35 -16.11 -37.87
CA ASP A 189 -13.20 -17.27 -37.50
C ASP A 189 -12.56 -18.19 -36.46
N GLU A 190 -11.35 -17.88 -35.99
CA GLU A 190 -10.64 -18.68 -35.00
C GLU A 190 -10.81 -18.11 -33.58
N ALA A 191 -11.35 -18.96 -32.69
CA ALA A 191 -11.49 -18.62 -31.27
C ALA A 191 -10.41 -19.33 -30.47
N VAL A 192 -9.74 -18.56 -29.60
CA VAL A 192 -8.65 -19.06 -28.75
C VAL A 192 -8.96 -18.77 -27.28
N LEU A 193 -8.81 -19.78 -26.44
CA LEU A 193 -8.83 -19.63 -24.98
C LEU A 193 -7.41 -19.32 -24.49
N VAL A 194 -7.20 -18.12 -24.00
CA VAL A 194 -5.91 -17.68 -23.45
C VAL A 194 -5.98 -17.71 -21.94
N THR A 195 -5.16 -18.53 -21.34
CA THR A 195 -5.11 -18.71 -19.87
C THR A 195 -3.77 -18.26 -19.31
N LYS A 196 -3.80 -17.55 -18.18
CA LYS A 196 -2.62 -17.25 -17.38
C LYS A 196 -2.81 -17.72 -15.93
N GLY A 197 -1.73 -18.12 -15.28
CA GLY A 197 -1.75 -18.63 -13.91
C GLY A 197 -0.36 -18.84 -13.36
N ALA A 198 -0.27 -19.36 -12.14
CA ALA A 198 0.99 -19.77 -11.55
C ALA A 198 1.64 -20.89 -12.40
N LEU A 199 2.98 -20.92 -12.44
CA LEU A 199 3.73 -21.84 -13.28
C LEU A 199 3.32 -23.31 -13.05
N GLU A 200 3.29 -23.73 -11.79
CA GLU A 200 2.96 -25.10 -11.42
C GLU A 200 1.54 -25.49 -11.88
N GLU A 201 0.60 -24.58 -11.73
CA GLU A 201 -0.79 -24.78 -12.15
C GLU A 201 -0.90 -24.86 -13.69
N MET A 202 -0.16 -24.03 -14.40
CA MET A 202 -0.15 -24.06 -15.87
C MET A 202 0.51 -25.33 -16.38
N LEU A 203 1.63 -25.76 -15.80
CA LEU A 203 2.30 -27.02 -16.16
C LEU A 203 1.41 -28.25 -15.86
N SER A 204 0.60 -28.22 -14.80
CA SER A 204 -0.26 -29.34 -14.43
C SER A 204 -1.39 -29.60 -15.44
N ILE A 205 -1.85 -28.56 -16.14
CA ILE A 205 -2.96 -28.66 -17.11
C ILE A 205 -2.50 -28.69 -18.56
N SER A 206 -1.23 -28.34 -18.81
CA SER A 206 -0.68 -28.30 -20.16
C SER A 206 -0.26 -29.71 -20.61
N THR A 207 -0.66 -30.09 -21.80
CA THR A 207 -0.30 -31.37 -22.41
C THR A 207 0.73 -31.25 -23.51
N HIS A 208 0.83 -30.06 -24.10
CA HIS A 208 1.76 -29.75 -25.18
C HIS A 208 2.48 -28.43 -24.92
N VAL A 209 3.63 -28.30 -25.54
CA VAL A 209 4.45 -27.08 -25.55
C VAL A 209 4.68 -26.67 -27.01
N LYS A 210 4.68 -25.37 -27.24
CA LYS A 210 5.09 -24.79 -28.53
C LYS A 210 6.54 -24.36 -28.41
N ASP A 211 7.39 -24.92 -29.29
CA ASP A 211 8.80 -24.59 -29.41
C ASP A 211 9.05 -24.07 -30.83
N GLY A 212 9.28 -22.77 -30.95
CA GLY A 212 9.26 -22.11 -32.26
C GLY A 212 7.88 -22.26 -32.95
N ASP A 213 7.86 -22.93 -34.12
CA ASP A 213 6.63 -23.22 -34.85
C ASP A 213 6.11 -24.65 -34.66
N GLU A 214 6.82 -25.48 -33.91
CA GLU A 214 6.47 -26.87 -33.67
C GLU A 214 5.75 -27.05 -32.34
N ILE A 215 4.84 -28.03 -32.30
CA ILE A 215 4.08 -28.37 -31.10
C ILE A 215 4.44 -29.81 -30.68
N HIS A 216 4.96 -29.94 -29.49
CA HIS A 216 5.39 -31.21 -28.93
C HIS A 216 4.61 -31.56 -27.65
N PRO A 217 4.37 -32.85 -27.35
CA PRO A 217 3.88 -33.25 -26.03
C PRO A 217 4.86 -32.82 -24.94
N ILE A 218 4.36 -32.36 -23.80
CA ILE A 218 5.18 -32.07 -22.64
C ILE A 218 5.69 -33.39 -22.01
N THR A 219 7.00 -33.57 -22.01
CA THR A 219 7.69 -34.67 -21.31
C THR A 219 8.17 -34.21 -19.93
N ASP A 220 8.54 -35.15 -19.07
CA ASP A 220 9.12 -34.85 -17.76
C ASP A 220 10.43 -34.04 -17.90
N GLU A 221 11.23 -34.33 -18.92
CA GLU A 221 12.47 -33.61 -19.23
C GLU A 221 12.18 -32.13 -19.56
N ILE A 222 11.15 -31.84 -20.39
CA ILE A 222 10.74 -30.48 -20.70
C ILE A 222 10.24 -29.76 -19.45
N ARG A 223 9.51 -30.46 -18.56
CA ARG A 223 9.06 -29.88 -17.29
C ARG A 223 10.23 -29.48 -16.40
N GLU A 224 11.24 -30.34 -16.27
CA GLU A 224 12.45 -30.06 -15.50
C GLU A 224 13.19 -28.86 -16.08
N THR A 225 13.38 -28.81 -17.41
CA THR A 225 14.03 -27.67 -18.10
C THR A 225 13.33 -26.34 -17.79
N ILE A 226 11.99 -26.31 -17.85
CA ILE A 226 11.21 -25.10 -17.55
C ILE A 226 11.39 -24.70 -16.08
N LEU A 227 11.34 -25.65 -15.15
CA LEU A 227 11.48 -25.39 -13.72
C LEU A 227 12.89 -24.89 -13.37
N GLU A 228 13.92 -25.45 -13.99
CA GLU A 228 15.31 -25.00 -13.82
C GLU A 228 15.51 -23.58 -14.34
N ALA A 229 14.97 -23.26 -15.53
CA ALA A 229 15.03 -21.93 -16.12
C ALA A 229 14.37 -20.89 -15.19
N VAL A 230 13.19 -21.19 -14.67
CA VAL A 230 12.49 -20.31 -13.74
C VAL A 230 13.22 -20.18 -12.40
N SER A 231 13.82 -21.26 -11.88
CA SER A 231 14.65 -21.20 -10.66
C SER A 231 15.84 -20.26 -10.85
N GLY A 232 16.53 -20.32 -11.98
CA GLY A 232 17.63 -19.42 -12.30
C GLY A 232 17.20 -17.95 -12.41
N LEU A 233 16.00 -17.69 -12.93
CA LEU A 233 15.44 -16.32 -12.98
C LEU A 233 15.07 -15.81 -11.59
N ASN A 234 14.50 -16.66 -10.74
CA ASN A 234 14.18 -16.31 -9.36
C ASN A 234 15.43 -15.95 -8.53
N GLU A 235 16.55 -16.65 -8.73
CA GLU A 235 17.83 -16.34 -8.09
C GLU A 235 18.37 -14.95 -8.49
N GLN A 236 18.02 -14.47 -9.68
CA GLN A 236 18.35 -13.12 -10.16
C GLN A 236 17.36 -12.06 -9.65
N GLY A 237 16.35 -12.46 -8.85
CA GLY A 237 15.35 -11.57 -8.29
C GLY A 237 14.15 -11.30 -9.22
N LEU A 238 14.06 -11.99 -10.35
CA LEU A 238 12.90 -11.96 -11.25
C LEU A 238 11.79 -12.90 -10.71
N ARG A 239 10.57 -12.59 -11.03
CA ARG A 239 9.39 -13.39 -10.62
C ARG A 239 8.37 -13.44 -11.75
#